data_be23fa44ffde00547916fa3cb0574525
#
_entry.id   be23fa44ffde00547916fa3cb0574525
#
_cell.length_a   1.000
_cell.length_b   1.000
_cell.length_c   1.000
_cell.angle_alpha   90.00
_cell.angle_beta   90.00
_cell.angle_gamma   90.00
#
_symmetry.space_group_name_H-M   'P 1'
#
loop_
_entity.id
_entity.type
_entity.pdbx_description
1 polymer ?
#
loop_
_entity_poly.entity_id
_entity_poly.type
_entity_poly.pdbx_seq_one_letter_code
_entity_poly.pdbx_strand_id
1 'polypeptide(L)'
;ILDCLKRLQAAGLDSLPGGGAEILVDAVRQRVSPKKIMTEDWLHVMECAHSIGMESTATMVIGLGETMAQRVEHMERIRQLQDKTGGFRAFITWSFQPGNTELGGEKTSGWDYMRNLAITRLYMDNVPHIQGSWVTQGERIGQLTPAFGADDLGSIMLEENVVKAAGTAYDM
;
A
#
# COMPACT_ATOMS: atom_id res chain seq x y z
N ILE A 1 -3.73 1.32 -21.91
CA ILE A 1 -2.87 1.49 -20.70
C ILE A 1 -1.43 1.73 -21.15
N LEU A 2 -0.78 0.78 -21.84
CA LEU A 2 0.63 0.86 -22.18
C LEU A 2 1.00 2.12 -22.99
N ASP A 3 0.22 2.51 -23.99
CA ASP A 3 0.46 3.73 -24.76
C ASP A 3 0.35 5.01 -23.90
N CYS A 4 -0.59 5.02 -22.96
CA CYS A 4 -0.72 6.12 -22.00
C CYS A 4 0.53 6.22 -21.12
N LEU A 5 0.99 5.10 -20.57
CA LEU A 5 2.20 5.06 -19.74
C LEU A 5 3.46 5.50 -20.51
N LYS A 6 3.63 5.06 -21.75
CA LYS A 6 4.73 5.52 -22.62
C LYS A 6 4.71 7.04 -22.87
N ARG A 7 3.52 7.60 -23.10
CA ARG A 7 3.35 9.05 -23.28
C ARG A 7 3.67 9.81 -21.99
N LEU A 8 3.26 9.30 -20.83
CA LEU A 8 3.56 9.91 -19.53
C LEU A 8 5.06 9.82 -19.23
N GLN A 9 5.69 8.68 -19.50
CA GLN A 9 7.15 8.51 -19.37
C GLN A 9 7.92 9.48 -20.27
N ALA A 10 7.49 9.64 -21.52
CA ALA A 10 8.09 10.61 -22.45
C ALA A 10 7.87 12.07 -22.00
N ALA A 11 6.86 12.34 -21.19
CA ALA A 11 6.60 13.65 -20.57
C ALA A 11 7.32 13.85 -19.22
N GLY A 12 8.12 12.87 -18.76
CA GLY A 12 8.93 12.97 -17.55
C GLY A 12 8.37 12.25 -16.32
N LEU A 13 7.41 11.32 -16.48
CA LEU A 13 6.99 10.46 -15.38
C LEU A 13 8.02 9.37 -15.15
N ASP A 14 8.64 9.34 -13.97
CA ASP A 14 9.71 8.39 -13.63
C ASP A 14 9.19 7.09 -12.99
N SER A 15 8.12 7.16 -12.18
CA SER A 15 7.60 6.01 -11.44
C SER A 15 6.12 6.14 -11.13
N LEU A 16 5.48 5.01 -10.76
CA LEU A 16 4.09 4.99 -10.32
C LEU A 16 3.98 4.72 -8.81
N PRO A 17 3.15 5.48 -8.07
CA PRO A 17 2.79 5.12 -6.72
C PRO A 17 1.87 3.90 -6.70
N GLY A 18 1.98 3.08 -5.66
CA GLY A 18 1.16 1.86 -5.48
C GLY A 18 -0.27 2.12 -4.99
N GLY A 19 -0.73 3.35 -5.03
CA GLY A 19 -2.06 3.75 -4.54
C GLY A 19 -3.20 3.02 -5.24
N GLY A 20 -4.34 2.92 -4.55
CA GLY A 20 -5.53 2.26 -5.08
C GLY A 20 -5.54 0.74 -4.96
N ALA A 21 -4.47 0.10 -4.47
CA ALA A 21 -4.45 -1.33 -4.22
C ALA A 21 -5.40 -1.73 -3.08
N GLU A 22 -5.47 -0.98 -2.02
CA GLU A 22 -6.13 -1.26 -0.74
C GLU A 22 -5.95 -2.71 -0.30
N ILE A 23 -6.87 -3.60 -0.67
CA ILE A 23 -6.76 -5.06 -0.60
C ILE A 23 -7.10 -5.64 -1.98
N LEU A 24 -6.17 -6.35 -2.60
CA LEU A 24 -6.32 -6.98 -3.92
C LEU A 24 -7.09 -8.31 -3.82
N VAL A 25 -8.29 -8.22 -3.27
CA VAL A 25 -9.30 -9.28 -3.18
C VAL A 25 -10.64 -8.65 -3.55
N ASP A 26 -11.22 -9.04 -4.67
CA ASP A 26 -12.36 -8.34 -5.28
C ASP A 26 -13.58 -8.28 -4.36
N ALA A 27 -13.82 -9.29 -3.53
CA ALA A 27 -14.90 -9.25 -2.54
C ALA A 27 -14.73 -8.12 -1.51
N VAL A 28 -13.49 -7.78 -1.12
CA VAL A 28 -13.20 -6.63 -0.26
C VAL A 28 -13.34 -5.35 -1.05
N ARG A 29 -12.74 -5.28 -2.25
CA ARG A 29 -12.76 -4.09 -3.12
C ARG A 29 -14.18 -3.63 -3.45
N GLN A 30 -15.04 -4.54 -3.84
CA GLN A 30 -16.45 -4.24 -4.15
C GLN A 30 -17.21 -3.66 -2.96
N ARG A 31 -16.87 -4.07 -1.73
CA ARG A 31 -17.48 -3.55 -0.50
C ARG A 31 -16.96 -2.17 -0.14
N VAL A 32 -15.63 -1.96 -0.18
CA VAL A 32 -15.00 -0.75 0.39
C VAL A 32 -14.69 0.33 -0.64
N SER A 33 -14.52 -0.04 -1.90
CA SER A 33 -14.16 0.88 -2.99
C SER A 33 -14.73 0.46 -4.35
N PRO A 34 -16.06 0.34 -4.49
CA PRO A 34 -16.71 -0.24 -5.68
C PRO A 34 -16.48 0.58 -6.97
N LYS A 35 -16.01 1.81 -6.85
CA LYS A 35 -15.68 2.70 -8.00
C LYS A 35 -14.24 2.53 -8.49
N LYS A 36 -13.39 1.79 -7.76
CA LYS A 36 -12.01 1.53 -8.18
C LYS A 36 -11.92 0.30 -9.07
N ILE A 37 -10.88 0.25 -9.88
CA ILE A 37 -10.59 -0.93 -10.71
C ILE A 37 -10.41 -2.19 -9.85
N MET A 38 -10.75 -3.33 -10.41
CA MET A 38 -10.62 -4.63 -9.72
C MET A 38 -9.16 -5.11 -9.70
N THR A 39 -8.93 -6.20 -9.01
CA THR A 39 -7.59 -6.73 -8.73
C THR A 39 -6.75 -6.96 -9.96
N GLU A 40 -7.29 -7.66 -10.97
CA GLU A 40 -6.55 -8.00 -12.18
C GLU A 40 -6.21 -6.75 -13.02
N ASP A 41 -7.11 -5.77 -13.07
CA ASP A 41 -6.85 -4.52 -13.78
C ASP A 41 -5.74 -3.71 -13.10
N TRP A 42 -5.72 -3.67 -11.76
CA TRP A 42 -4.66 -3.00 -11.01
C TRP A 42 -3.29 -3.67 -11.27
N LEU A 43 -3.22 -4.99 -11.18
CA LEU A 43 -2.01 -5.76 -11.46
C LEU A 43 -1.54 -5.55 -12.91
N HIS A 44 -2.48 -5.53 -13.86
CA HIS A 44 -2.17 -5.29 -15.27
C HIS A 44 -1.57 -3.88 -15.52
N VAL A 45 -2.06 -2.86 -14.83
CA VAL A 45 -1.46 -1.50 -14.91
C VAL A 45 -0.01 -1.53 -14.44
N MET A 46 0.27 -2.18 -13.30
CA MET A 46 1.64 -2.27 -12.78
C MET A 46 2.55 -3.11 -13.69
N GLU A 47 2.05 -4.23 -14.21
CA GLU A 47 2.79 -5.05 -15.19
C GLU A 47 3.15 -4.24 -16.44
N CYS A 48 2.21 -3.45 -16.98
CA CYS A 48 2.47 -2.57 -18.12
C CYS A 48 3.55 -1.53 -17.80
N ALA A 49 3.52 -0.93 -16.60
CA ALA A 49 4.53 0.04 -16.17
C ALA A 49 5.92 -0.62 -16.08
N HIS A 50 5.99 -1.76 -15.41
CA HIS A 50 7.25 -2.51 -15.27
C HIS A 50 7.82 -2.97 -16.63
N SER A 51 6.95 -3.31 -17.59
CA SER A 51 7.38 -3.74 -18.93
C SER A 51 8.13 -2.66 -19.73
N ILE A 52 7.98 -1.39 -19.36
CA ILE A 52 8.70 -0.26 -19.97
C ILE A 52 9.81 0.30 -19.07
N GLY A 53 10.19 -0.45 -18.02
CA GLY A 53 11.24 -0.06 -17.08
C GLY A 53 10.81 1.02 -16.06
N MET A 54 9.51 1.29 -15.94
CA MET A 54 8.99 2.22 -14.93
C MET A 54 8.77 1.47 -13.62
N GLU A 55 9.52 1.81 -12.59
CA GLU A 55 9.35 1.23 -11.25
C GLU A 55 8.08 1.73 -10.56
N SER A 56 7.61 0.97 -9.57
CA SER A 56 6.46 1.36 -8.77
C SER A 56 6.62 0.97 -7.30
N THR A 57 5.69 1.39 -6.48
CA THR A 57 5.49 0.83 -5.13
C THR A 57 4.22 -0.02 -5.12
N ALA A 58 4.03 -0.81 -4.07
CA ALA A 58 2.77 -1.49 -3.79
C ALA A 58 2.28 -1.09 -2.40
N THR A 59 0.96 -0.97 -2.23
CA THR A 59 0.36 -0.57 -0.96
C THR A 59 -0.69 -1.58 -0.51
N MET A 60 -0.82 -1.76 0.80
CA MET A 60 -1.92 -2.48 1.45
C MET A 60 -2.56 -1.57 2.50
N VAL A 61 -3.89 -1.52 2.56
CA VAL A 61 -4.62 -0.82 3.62
C VAL A 61 -5.30 -1.85 4.50
N ILE A 62 -4.90 -1.93 5.77
CA ILE A 62 -5.49 -2.85 6.76
C ILE A 62 -6.52 -2.14 7.63
N GLY A 63 -7.49 -2.90 8.16
CA GLY A 63 -8.58 -2.36 8.99
C GLY A 63 -9.86 -2.03 8.20
N LEU A 64 -9.97 -2.52 6.97
CA LEU A 64 -11.14 -2.38 6.11
C LEU A 64 -12.18 -3.49 6.35
N GLY A 65 -12.02 -4.30 7.40
CA GLY A 65 -12.85 -5.48 7.69
C GLY A 65 -12.45 -6.71 6.86
N GLU A 66 -11.25 -6.72 6.35
CA GLU A 66 -10.61 -7.87 5.69
C GLU A 66 -10.14 -8.90 6.72
N THR A 67 -10.04 -10.16 6.31
CA THR A 67 -9.46 -11.24 7.12
C THR A 67 -7.94 -11.29 6.94
N MET A 68 -7.24 -11.98 7.86
CA MET A 68 -5.81 -12.25 7.71
C MET A 68 -5.51 -13.05 6.43
N ALA A 69 -6.35 -13.99 6.05
CA ALA A 69 -6.21 -14.74 4.81
C ALA A 69 -6.26 -13.82 3.57
N GLN A 70 -7.14 -12.81 3.58
CA GLN A 70 -7.23 -11.83 2.50
C GLN A 70 -6.02 -10.90 2.45
N ARG A 71 -5.40 -10.58 3.59
CA ARG A 71 -4.11 -9.85 3.60
C ARG A 71 -3.00 -10.69 2.97
N VAL A 72 -2.95 -11.98 3.30
CA VAL A 72 -1.97 -12.91 2.69
C VAL A 72 -2.23 -13.06 1.20
N GLU A 73 -3.49 -13.21 0.77
CA GLU A 73 -3.83 -13.24 -0.66
C GLU A 73 -3.39 -11.98 -1.40
N HIS A 74 -3.62 -10.79 -0.81
CA HIS A 74 -3.13 -9.53 -1.37
C HIS A 74 -1.61 -9.53 -1.56
N MET A 75 -0.87 -9.92 -0.52
CA MET A 75 0.60 -10.00 -0.59
C MET A 75 1.07 -11.01 -1.63
N GLU A 76 0.40 -12.17 -1.73
CA GLU A 76 0.73 -13.21 -2.71
C GLU A 76 0.58 -12.69 -4.15
N ARG A 77 -0.48 -11.95 -4.47
CA ARG A 77 -0.67 -11.38 -5.80
C ARG A 77 0.43 -10.40 -6.19
N ILE A 78 0.84 -9.55 -5.25
CA ILE A 78 1.95 -8.62 -5.47
C ILE A 78 3.28 -9.37 -5.58
N ARG A 79 3.49 -10.38 -4.72
CA ARG A 79 4.68 -11.22 -4.73
C ARG A 79 4.86 -11.93 -6.09
N GLN A 80 3.78 -12.54 -6.63
CA GLN A 80 3.80 -13.18 -7.93
C GLN A 80 4.12 -12.20 -9.07
N LEU A 81 3.57 -10.99 -9.03
CA LEU A 81 3.90 -9.96 -10.01
C LEU A 81 5.34 -9.50 -9.85
N GLN A 82 5.85 -9.38 -8.63
CA GLN A 82 7.25 -9.05 -8.37
C GLN A 82 8.20 -10.13 -8.90
N ASP A 83 7.90 -11.41 -8.68
CA ASP A 83 8.69 -12.53 -9.24
C ASP A 83 8.74 -12.47 -10.77
N LYS A 84 7.67 -12.02 -11.41
CA LYS A 84 7.58 -11.89 -12.87
C LYS A 84 8.31 -10.66 -13.42
N THR A 85 8.26 -9.53 -12.71
CA THR A 85 8.64 -8.23 -13.28
C THR A 85 9.81 -7.55 -12.58
N GLY A 86 10.01 -7.79 -11.29
CA GLY A 86 11.03 -7.12 -10.47
C GLY A 86 10.79 -5.61 -10.28
N GLY A 87 9.62 -5.07 -10.67
CA GLY A 87 9.40 -3.63 -10.76
C GLY A 87 8.91 -2.94 -9.49
N PHE A 88 8.50 -3.68 -8.46
CA PHE A 88 8.17 -3.07 -7.17
C PHE A 88 9.42 -2.80 -6.35
N ARG A 89 9.69 -1.55 -6.04
CA ARG A 89 10.81 -1.13 -5.21
C ARG A 89 10.49 -1.08 -3.72
N ALA A 90 9.22 -0.89 -3.34
CA ALA A 90 8.79 -0.84 -1.94
C ALA A 90 7.36 -1.35 -1.76
N PHE A 91 7.11 -1.94 -0.60
CA PHE A 91 5.77 -2.30 -0.13
C PHE A 91 5.42 -1.51 1.12
N ILE A 92 4.23 -0.91 1.15
CA ILE A 92 3.80 0.01 2.19
C ILE A 92 2.47 -0.46 2.79
N THR A 93 2.44 -0.72 4.08
CA THR A 93 1.19 -1.01 4.79
C THR A 93 0.67 0.25 5.49
N TRP A 94 -0.57 0.64 5.17
CA TRP A 94 -1.29 1.72 5.80
C TRP A 94 -2.41 1.16 6.68
N SER A 95 -2.72 1.82 7.78
CA SER A 95 -3.94 1.51 8.53
C SER A 95 -5.07 2.48 8.15
N PHE A 96 -6.24 1.91 7.91
CA PHE A 96 -7.45 2.67 7.62
C PHE A 96 -7.79 3.62 8.78
N GLN A 97 -8.20 4.85 8.45
CA GLN A 97 -8.64 5.87 9.39
C GLN A 97 -10.17 6.01 9.28
N PRO A 98 -10.95 5.42 10.20
CA PRO A 98 -12.40 5.34 10.07
C PRO A 98 -13.14 6.63 10.45
N GLY A 99 -12.50 7.56 11.16
CA GLY A 99 -13.15 8.65 11.91
C GLY A 99 -14.13 9.51 11.11
N ASN A 100 -13.79 9.91 9.89
CA ASN A 100 -14.60 10.76 9.03
C ASN A 100 -14.96 10.07 7.71
N THR A 101 -15.18 8.77 7.72
CA THR A 101 -15.51 7.99 6.52
C THR A 101 -16.88 7.33 6.65
N GLU A 102 -17.55 7.13 5.50
CA GLU A 102 -18.85 6.43 5.47
C GLU A 102 -18.72 4.96 5.89
N LEU A 103 -17.54 4.35 5.70
CA LEU A 103 -17.30 2.96 6.07
C LEU A 103 -17.30 2.75 7.59
N GLY A 104 -16.87 3.77 8.36
CA GLY A 104 -16.75 3.68 9.81
C GLY A 104 -15.79 2.56 10.25
N GLY A 105 -15.99 2.09 11.49
CA GLY A 105 -15.19 0.99 12.05
C GLY A 105 -14.26 1.45 13.18
N GLU A 106 -13.35 0.56 13.57
CA GLU A 106 -12.36 0.80 14.62
C GLU A 106 -10.97 1.03 14.02
N LYS A 107 -10.18 1.87 14.69
CA LYS A 107 -8.77 2.07 14.30
C LYS A 107 -7.97 0.79 14.54
N THR A 108 -7.12 0.44 13.59
CA THR A 108 -6.12 -0.62 13.79
C THR A 108 -5.18 -0.25 14.93
N SER A 109 -5.05 -1.13 15.92
CA SER A 109 -4.13 -0.92 17.03
C SER A 109 -2.67 -0.93 16.57
N GLY A 110 -1.79 -0.24 17.30
CA GLY A 110 -0.36 -0.29 17.03
C GLY A 110 0.21 -1.71 17.07
N TRP A 111 -0.33 -2.56 17.97
CA TRP A 111 0.07 -3.96 18.05
C TRP A 111 -0.31 -4.77 16.78
N ASP A 112 -1.54 -4.63 16.30
CA ASP A 112 -1.98 -5.31 15.07
C ASP A 112 -1.21 -4.81 13.84
N TYR A 113 -0.92 -3.52 13.81
CA TYR A 113 -0.09 -2.94 12.76
C TYR A 113 1.32 -3.54 12.77
N MET A 114 2.00 -3.58 13.92
CA MET A 114 3.35 -4.12 14.05
C MET A 114 3.42 -5.62 13.74
N ARG A 115 2.42 -6.39 14.19
CA ARG A 115 2.29 -7.81 13.83
C ARG A 115 2.14 -8.00 12.33
N ASN A 116 1.28 -7.19 11.69
CA ASN A 116 1.12 -7.22 10.24
C ASN A 116 2.42 -6.86 9.52
N LEU A 117 3.14 -5.84 9.99
CA LEU A 117 4.41 -5.41 9.40
C LEU A 117 5.46 -6.53 9.44
N ALA A 118 5.59 -7.22 10.59
CA ALA A 118 6.49 -8.36 10.73
C ALA A 118 6.14 -9.50 9.76
N ILE A 119 4.84 -9.83 9.63
CA ILE A 119 4.36 -10.81 8.65
C ILE A 119 4.68 -10.35 7.23
N THR A 120 4.46 -9.08 6.93
CA THR A 120 4.77 -8.49 5.62
C THR A 120 6.25 -8.66 5.27
N ARG A 121 7.17 -8.33 6.19
CA ARG A 121 8.61 -8.49 5.95
C ARG A 121 8.99 -9.94 5.69
N LEU A 122 8.41 -10.89 6.42
CA LEU A 122 8.70 -12.32 6.23
C LEU A 122 8.12 -12.87 4.93
N TYR A 123 6.97 -12.35 4.49
CA TYR A 123 6.27 -12.86 3.31
C TYR A 123 6.75 -12.20 2.01
N MET A 124 7.04 -10.90 2.04
CA MET A 124 7.46 -10.09 0.89
C MET A 124 9.00 -10.03 0.78
N ASP A 125 9.65 -11.19 0.83
CA ASP A 125 11.12 -11.29 0.79
C ASP A 125 11.73 -10.88 -0.56
N ASN A 126 10.93 -10.86 -1.63
CA ASN A 126 11.32 -10.44 -2.98
C ASN A 126 11.12 -8.93 -3.24
N VAL A 127 10.55 -8.16 -2.32
CA VAL A 127 10.45 -6.70 -2.43
C VAL A 127 11.56 -6.04 -1.60
N PRO A 128 12.42 -5.18 -2.21
CA PRO A 128 13.60 -4.64 -1.54
C PRO A 128 13.29 -3.90 -0.24
N HIS A 129 12.29 -3.03 -0.24
CA HIS A 129 11.99 -2.15 0.88
C HIS A 129 10.59 -2.36 1.43
N ILE A 130 10.48 -2.40 2.76
CA ILE A 130 9.21 -2.40 3.49
C ILE A 130 9.12 -1.10 4.27
N GLN A 131 8.12 -0.28 3.95
CA GLN A 131 7.95 1.03 4.57
C GLN A 131 7.02 0.94 5.78
N GLY A 132 7.47 1.51 6.90
CA GLY A 132 6.64 1.76 8.08
C GLY A 132 5.80 3.03 7.91
N SER A 133 4.52 3.00 8.33
CA SER A 133 3.60 4.14 8.20
C SER A 133 3.46 4.92 9.51
N TRP A 134 4.25 5.96 9.68
CA TRP A 134 4.08 6.90 10.80
C TRP A 134 2.84 7.79 10.63
N VAL A 135 2.45 8.12 9.42
CA VAL A 135 1.30 8.99 9.10
C VAL A 135 -0.01 8.44 9.67
N THR A 136 -0.20 7.12 9.63
CA THR A 136 -1.44 6.48 10.09
C THR A 136 -1.36 5.93 11.51
N GLN A 137 -0.14 5.72 12.05
CA GLN A 137 0.09 5.11 13.36
C GLN A 137 0.73 6.07 14.37
N GLY A 138 1.22 7.21 13.92
CA GLY A 138 1.93 8.19 14.73
C GLY A 138 3.43 7.91 14.86
N GLU A 139 4.16 8.93 15.23
CA GLU A 139 5.63 8.91 15.32
C GLU A 139 6.16 7.80 16.25
N ARG A 140 5.51 7.60 17.39
CA ARG A 140 5.95 6.61 18.39
C ARG A 140 5.93 5.19 17.85
N ILE A 141 4.87 4.83 17.11
CA ILE A 141 4.80 3.52 16.44
C ILE A 141 5.76 3.52 15.24
N GLY A 142 5.83 4.61 14.48
CA GLY A 142 6.76 4.76 13.36
C GLY A 142 8.21 4.44 13.75
N GLN A 143 8.69 4.97 14.87
CA GLN A 143 10.04 4.70 15.39
C GLN A 143 10.30 3.23 15.75
N LEU A 144 9.27 2.45 16.04
CA LEU A 144 9.39 1.03 16.37
C LEU A 144 9.37 0.14 15.12
N THR A 145 8.89 0.63 13.97
CA THR A 145 8.72 -0.18 12.76
C THR A 145 10.02 -0.84 12.26
N PRO A 146 11.23 -0.25 12.40
CA PRO A 146 12.46 -0.93 12.03
C PRO A 146 12.72 -2.22 12.80
N ALA A 147 12.33 -2.27 14.09
CA ALA A 147 12.46 -3.50 14.89
C ALA A 147 11.50 -4.62 14.45
N PHE A 148 10.50 -4.29 13.60
CA PHE A 148 9.53 -5.22 13.04
C PHE A 148 9.70 -5.43 11.52
N GLY A 149 10.84 -5.04 10.98
CA GLY A 149 11.26 -5.35 9.61
C GLY A 149 11.07 -4.25 8.58
N ALA A 150 10.63 -3.05 8.96
CA ALA A 150 10.70 -1.89 8.07
C ALA A 150 12.16 -1.40 7.95
N ASP A 151 12.52 -0.97 6.75
CA ASP A 151 13.81 -0.35 6.45
C ASP A 151 13.66 1.04 5.81
N ASP A 152 12.40 1.50 5.72
CA ASP A 152 12.04 2.81 5.20
C ASP A 152 10.89 3.39 6.06
N LEU A 153 10.94 4.68 6.37
CA LEU A 153 9.88 5.40 7.08
C LEU A 153 9.06 6.33 6.15
N GLY A 154 9.40 6.33 4.88
CA GLY A 154 8.82 7.23 3.89
C GLY A 154 9.33 8.68 4.04
N SER A 155 8.68 9.58 3.35
CA SER A 155 9.04 10.99 3.36
C SER A 155 8.31 11.78 4.44
N ILE A 156 8.88 12.91 4.82
CA ILE A 156 8.17 14.01 5.48
C ILE A 156 7.32 14.69 4.42
N MET A 157 6.01 14.67 4.60
CA MET A 157 5.08 15.26 3.64
C MET A 157 4.93 16.75 3.90
N LEU A 158 5.00 17.56 2.85
CA LEU A 158 4.65 18.98 2.93
C LEU A 158 3.17 19.19 3.28
N GLU A 159 2.32 18.32 2.73
CA GLU A 159 0.88 18.28 3.02
C GLU A 159 0.39 16.84 2.99
N GLU A 160 -0.40 16.47 4.00
CA GLU A 160 -1.16 15.21 4.02
C GLU A 160 -2.63 15.52 4.33
N ASN A 161 -3.38 15.79 3.28
CA ASN A 161 -4.78 16.21 3.40
C ASN A 161 -5.76 15.03 3.40
N VAL A 162 -5.42 13.91 2.78
CA VAL A 162 -6.33 12.76 2.61
C VAL A 162 -6.50 11.99 3.92
N VAL A 163 -5.40 11.59 4.55
CA VAL A 163 -5.42 10.85 5.81
C VAL A 163 -5.91 11.75 6.95
N LYS A 164 -5.57 13.05 6.91
CA LYS A 164 -6.05 14.05 7.85
C LYS A 164 -7.57 14.26 7.73
N ALA A 165 -8.11 14.37 6.52
CA ALA A 165 -9.55 14.45 6.28
C ALA A 165 -10.29 13.19 6.77
N ALA A 166 -9.68 12.02 6.67
CA ALA A 166 -10.21 10.76 7.19
C ALA A 166 -10.18 10.65 8.73
N GLY A 167 -9.56 11.61 9.43
CA GLY A 167 -9.59 11.72 10.89
C GLY A 167 -8.33 11.18 11.58
N THR A 168 -7.16 11.18 10.93
CA THR A 168 -5.90 10.97 11.64
C THR A 168 -5.64 12.12 12.61
N ALA A 169 -5.08 11.79 13.77
CA ALA A 169 -4.67 12.78 14.77
C ALA A 169 -3.17 13.14 14.67
N TYR A 170 -2.47 12.51 13.72
CA TYR A 170 -1.03 12.69 13.57
C TYR A 170 -0.74 13.73 12.50
N ASP A 171 0.00 14.75 12.91
CA ASP A 171 0.46 15.86 12.08
C ASP A 171 1.95 16.12 12.39
N MET A 172 2.69 16.62 11.42
CA MET A 172 4.03 17.14 11.64
C MET A 172 4.02 18.64 11.56
#